data_e502b527ea3b998ab2a9fbb95c5edeb6
#
_entry.id   e502b527ea3b998ab2a9fbb95c5edeb6
#
_cell.length_a   1.000
_cell.length_b   1.000
_cell.length_c   1.000
_cell.angle_alpha   90.00
_cell.angle_beta   90.00
_cell.angle_gamma   90.00
#
_symmetry.space_group_name_H-M   'P 1'
#
loop_
_entity.id
_entity.type
_entity.pdbx_description
1 polymer ?
#
loop_
_entity_poly.entity_id
_entity_poly.type
_entity_poly.pdbx_seq_one_letter_code
_entity_poly.pdbx_strand_id
1 'polypeptide(L)' 'MSYQQKIIKEYESKGFLVIKTIRLNKSGFPDLMCLKDGKTVWIEIKEPTDTL' A
#
# COMPACT_ATOMS: atom_id res chain seq x y z
N MET A 1 3.27 -15.76 -0.72
CA MET A 1 3.22 -14.34 -1.09
C MET A 1 2.31 -13.61 -0.12
N SER A 2 2.77 -12.50 0.40
CA SER A 2 1.98 -11.77 1.37
C SER A 2 0.87 -10.99 0.67
N TYR A 3 -0.14 -10.65 1.45
CA TYR A 3 -1.26 -9.86 0.93
C TYR A 3 -0.77 -8.51 0.43
N GLN A 4 0.17 -7.92 1.15
CA GLN A 4 0.72 -6.64 0.76
C GLN A 4 1.40 -6.71 -0.60
N GLN A 5 2.17 -7.77 -0.85
CA GLN A 5 2.85 -7.92 -2.13
C GLN A 5 1.88 -8.05 -3.30
N LYS A 6 0.76 -8.69 -3.07
CA LYS A 6 -0.25 -8.81 -4.12
C LYS A 6 -0.77 -7.44 -4.52
N ILE A 7 -1.05 -6.61 -3.53
CA ILE A 7 -1.57 -5.28 -3.80
C ILE A 7 -0.52 -4.43 -4.50
N ILE A 8 0.74 -4.53 -4.06
CA ILE A 8 1.81 -3.78 -4.69
C ILE A 8 1.94 -4.14 -6.15
N LYS A 9 1.94 -5.43 -6.45
CA LYS A 9 2.08 -5.87 -7.84
C LYS A 9 0.90 -5.41 -8.68
N GLU A 10 -0.27 -5.43 -8.11
CA GLU A 10 -1.46 -5.02 -8.83
C GLU A 10 -1.37 -3.55 -9.23
N TYR A 11 -0.95 -2.69 -8.30
CA TYR A 11 -0.85 -1.28 -8.62
C TYR A 11 0.31 -0.98 -9.55
N GLU A 12 1.43 -1.70 -9.38
CA GLU A 12 2.55 -1.51 -10.30
C GLU A 12 2.18 -1.89 -11.72
N SER A 13 1.35 -2.92 -11.88
CA SER A 13 0.93 -3.33 -13.21
C SER A 13 0.02 -2.29 -13.85
N LYS A 14 -0.55 -1.41 -13.06
CA LYS A 14 -1.37 -0.32 -13.58
C LYS A 14 -0.56 0.95 -13.84
N GLY A 15 0.72 0.89 -13.61
CA GLY A 15 1.58 2.03 -13.87
C GLY A 15 1.85 2.91 -12.67
N PHE A 16 1.46 2.49 -11.49
CA PHE A 16 1.71 3.28 -10.29
C PHE A 16 3.11 3.04 -9.74
N LEU A 17 3.67 4.09 -9.17
CA LEU A 17 4.88 3.96 -8.37
C LEU A 17 4.44 3.71 -6.94
N VAL A 18 4.78 2.54 -6.41
CA VAL A 18 4.32 2.15 -5.08
C VAL A 18 5.44 2.32 -4.09
N ILE A 19 5.16 3.05 -3.03
CA ILE A 19 6.14 3.31 -1.97
C ILE A 19 5.60 2.78 -0.65
N LYS A 20 6.42 1.99 0.04
CA LYS A 20 6.05 1.48 1.35
C LYS A 20 6.34 2.53 2.40
N THR A 21 5.36 2.79 3.25
CA THR A 21 5.53 3.79 4.30
C THR A 21 5.76 3.14 5.66
N ILE A 22 6.25 1.92 5.65
CA ILE A 22 6.44 1.15 6.86
C ILE A 22 7.29 1.88 7.89
N ARG A 23 8.26 2.62 7.43
CA ARG A 23 9.17 3.30 8.34
C ARG A 23 8.50 4.39 9.16
N LEU A 24 7.40 4.90 8.67
CA LEU A 24 6.67 5.91 9.44
C LEU A 24 5.94 5.29 10.60
N ASN A 25 5.43 4.11 10.39
CA ASN A 25 4.85 3.26 11.41
C ASN A 25 4.15 4.01 12.54
N LYS A 26 3.35 4.99 12.18
CA LYS A 26 2.59 5.73 13.15
C LYS A 26 1.12 5.40 13.02
N SER A 27 0.45 5.44 14.15
CA SER A 27 -0.99 5.18 14.15
C SER A 27 -1.67 6.13 13.17
N GLY A 28 -2.50 5.58 12.32
CA GLY A 28 -3.24 6.40 11.37
C GLY A 28 -2.57 6.61 10.03
N PHE A 29 -1.33 6.13 9.87
CA PHE A 29 -0.66 6.25 8.58
C PHE A 29 -1.01 5.07 7.68
N PRO A 30 -1.28 5.31 6.40
CA PRO A 30 -1.50 4.19 5.46
C PRO A 30 -0.21 3.42 5.22
N ASP A 31 -0.38 2.17 4.80
CA ASP A 31 0.76 1.28 4.58
C ASP A 31 1.47 1.54 3.28
N LEU A 32 0.77 2.01 2.27
CA LEU A 32 1.34 2.23 0.95
C LEU A 32 0.93 3.58 0.40
N MET A 33 1.84 4.15 -0.39
CA MET A 33 1.56 5.36 -1.14
C MET A 33 1.81 5.06 -2.60
N CYS A 34 0.81 5.28 -3.45
CA CYS A 34 0.92 5.02 -4.87
C CYS A 34 0.82 6.31 -5.65
N LEU A 35 1.75 6.53 -6.56
CA LEU A 35 1.84 7.76 -7.33
C LEU A 35 1.69 7.46 -8.81
N LYS A 36 0.89 8.28 -9.49
CA LYS A 36 0.74 8.16 -10.94
C LYS A 36 0.20 9.47 -11.48
N ASP A 37 0.89 10.01 -12.48
CA ASP A 37 0.44 11.21 -13.20
C ASP A 37 0.05 12.35 -12.27
N GLY A 38 0.87 12.56 -11.24
CA GLY A 38 0.61 13.64 -10.31
C GLY A 38 -0.46 13.35 -9.28
N LYS A 39 -1.00 12.15 -9.28
CA LYS A 39 -2.02 11.76 -8.34
C LYS A 39 -1.44 10.87 -7.27
N THR A 40 -1.94 10.99 -6.05
CA THR A 40 -1.48 10.18 -4.93
C THR A 40 -2.64 9.37 -4.39
N VAL A 41 -2.41 8.07 -4.25
CA VAL A 41 -3.40 7.17 -3.67
C VAL A 41 -2.81 6.56 -2.42
N TRP A 42 -3.52 6.67 -1.31
CA TRP A 42 -3.09 6.08 -0.05
C TRP A 42 -3.85 4.79 0.18
N ILE A 43 -3.14 3.74 0.55
CA ILE A 43 -3.74 2.44 0.76
C ILE A 43 -3.39 1.92 2.14
N GLU A 44 -4.43 1.59 2.89
CA GLU A 44 -4.24 0.95 4.18
C GLU A 44 -4.63 -0.50 4.03
N ILE A 45 -3.68 -1.39 4.26
CA ILE A 45 -3.88 -2.82 4.05
C ILE A 45 -4.37 -3.47 5.34
N LYS A 46 -5.49 -4.17 5.24
CA LYS A 46 -6.00 -4.93 6.37
C LYS A 46 -6.20 -6.35 5.94
N GLU A 47 -5.42 -7.23 6.53
CA GLU A 47 -5.51 -8.63 6.16
C GLU A 47 -6.72 -9.27 6.81
N PRO A 48 -7.37 -10.16 6.09
CA PRO A 48 -8.58 -10.80 6.65
C PRO A 48 -8.33 -11.55 7.95
N THR A 49 -7.13 -12.04 8.12
CA THR A 49 -6.78 -12.81 9.31
C THR A 49 -6.36 -11.93 10.48
N ASP A 50 -6.30 -10.66 10.29
CA ASP A 50 -5.85 -9.73 11.33
C ASP A 50 -7.03 -9.39 12.22
N THR A 51 -7.44 -10.34 13.00
CA THR A 51 -8.57 -10.13 13.84
C THR A 51 -8.16 -9.73 15.17
N LEU A 52 -8.27 -9.27 15.67
CA LEU A 52 -7.98 -9.05 16.89
C LEU A 52 -7.72 -8.67 17.58
#